data_5fc19def358db04c7507567d48604f0e
#
_entry.id   5fc19def358db04c7507567d48604f0e
#
_cell.length_a   1.000
_cell.length_b   1.000
_cell.length_c   1.000
_cell.angle_alpha   90.00
_cell.angle_beta   90.00
_cell.angle_gamma   90.00
#
_symmetry.space_group_name_H-M   'P 1'
#
loop_
_entity.id
_entity.type
_entity.pdbx_description
1 polymer ?
#
loop_
_entity_poly.entity_id
_entity_poly.type
_entity_poly.pdbx_seq_one_letter_code
_entity_poly.pdbx_strand_id
1 'polypeptide(L)'
;MSAVNVAFSPGLDATRTGESMDTKAGIDPLLSREAVQQTGATYLAGADPHQPLLSPAVLADPTGFPPILLQVGTNEILLDDSTRMAARASAAGVDVILDITADVPHVFQSFVGMLDEADEALDRAALFLRQRISAQSAVHTNAR
;
A
#
# COMPACT_ATOMS: atom_id res chain seq x y z
N MET A 1 15.30 -8.77 14.52
CA MET A 1 14.22 -9.33 13.67
C MET A 1 14.10 -8.42 12.47
N SER A 2 14.26 -8.97 11.27
CA SER A 2 14.03 -8.18 10.06
C SER A 2 12.55 -8.21 9.73
N ALA A 3 11.94 -7.05 9.62
CA ALA A 3 10.56 -6.91 9.20
C ALA A 3 10.45 -6.90 7.67
N VAL A 4 9.29 -7.25 7.17
CA VAL A 4 8.90 -7.11 5.77
C VAL A 4 7.43 -6.68 5.74
N ASN A 5 7.06 -5.80 4.82
CA ASN A 5 5.71 -5.28 4.74
C ASN A 5 5.03 -5.70 3.44
N VAL A 6 3.78 -6.13 3.56
CA VAL A 6 2.85 -6.27 2.42
C VAL A 6 1.61 -5.47 2.76
N ALA A 7 1.18 -4.62 1.84
CA ALA A 7 -0.02 -3.81 2.02
C ALA A 7 -0.93 -3.90 0.78
N PHE A 8 -2.22 -4.10 1.02
CA PHE A 8 -3.26 -4.19 0.02
C PHE A 8 -4.11 -2.93 0.04
N SER A 9 -4.07 -2.16 -1.03
CA SER A 9 -4.81 -0.90 -1.18
C SER A 9 -4.71 0.02 0.05
N PRO A 10 -3.52 0.28 0.59
CA PRO A 10 -3.39 0.98 1.86
C PRO A 10 -3.79 2.45 1.74
N GLY A 11 -4.48 2.97 2.76
CA GLY A 11 -4.68 4.41 2.95
C GLY A 11 -3.47 5.02 3.62
N LEU A 12 -2.62 5.72 2.88
CA LEU A 12 -1.33 6.26 3.33
C LEU A 12 -1.22 7.79 3.24
N ASP A 13 -2.30 8.47 2.90
CA ASP A 13 -2.40 9.92 2.85
C ASP A 13 -3.71 10.42 3.48
N ALA A 14 -3.69 10.71 4.77
CA ALA A 14 -4.84 11.26 5.47
C ALA A 14 -5.18 12.69 5.03
N THR A 15 -4.27 13.39 4.33
CA THR A 15 -4.54 14.71 3.73
C THR A 15 -5.42 14.62 2.47
N ARG A 16 -5.56 13.41 1.90
CA ARG A 16 -6.39 13.14 0.71
C ARG A 16 -6.05 14.00 -0.50
N THR A 17 -4.77 14.22 -0.75
CA THR A 17 -4.26 15.09 -1.83
C THR A 17 -3.90 14.34 -3.11
N GLY A 18 -4.07 13.01 -3.16
CA GLY A 18 -3.84 12.22 -4.37
C GLY A 18 -4.84 12.58 -5.48
N GLU A 19 -4.37 12.69 -6.72
CA GLU A 19 -5.23 12.99 -7.89
C GLU A 19 -6.26 11.89 -8.14
N SER A 20 -5.97 10.65 -7.76
CA SER A 20 -6.91 9.52 -7.89
C SER A 20 -8.18 9.73 -7.09
N MET A 21 -8.17 10.54 -6.05
CA MET A 21 -9.37 10.94 -5.32
C MET A 21 -10.42 11.60 -6.22
N ASP A 22 -9.98 12.27 -7.27
CA ASP A 22 -10.86 12.93 -8.26
C ASP A 22 -10.95 12.13 -9.56
N THR A 23 -9.83 11.67 -10.10
CA THR A 23 -9.79 10.97 -11.39
C THR A 23 -10.44 9.60 -11.37
N LYS A 24 -10.56 8.98 -10.19
CA LYS A 24 -11.23 7.70 -9.98
C LYS A 24 -12.60 7.83 -9.31
N ALA A 25 -13.04 9.05 -9.00
CA ALA A 25 -14.39 9.29 -8.50
C ALA A 25 -15.44 8.77 -9.51
N GLY A 26 -16.38 7.97 -9.02
CA GLY A 26 -17.39 7.33 -9.87
C GLY A 26 -16.91 6.12 -10.69
N ILE A 27 -15.60 5.82 -10.69
CA ILE A 27 -15.02 4.59 -11.26
C ILE A 27 -14.81 3.55 -10.15
N ASP A 28 -14.35 3.98 -8.97
CA ASP A 28 -14.24 3.12 -7.80
C ASP A 28 -15.64 2.61 -7.39
N PRO A 29 -15.89 1.28 -7.43
CA PRO A 29 -17.20 0.73 -7.12
C PRO A 29 -17.47 0.59 -5.62
N LEU A 30 -16.46 0.74 -4.78
CA LEU A 30 -16.53 0.46 -3.34
C LEU A 30 -16.37 1.72 -2.49
N LEU A 31 -15.51 2.66 -2.91
CA LEU A 31 -15.19 3.84 -2.13
C LEU A 31 -15.64 5.12 -2.84
N SER A 32 -16.23 6.03 -2.08
CA SER A 32 -16.46 7.41 -2.51
C SER A 32 -15.60 8.38 -1.70
N ARG A 33 -15.34 9.57 -2.23
CA ARG A 33 -14.64 10.63 -1.52
C ARG A 33 -15.28 10.92 -0.16
N GLU A 34 -16.62 11.02 -0.13
CA GLU A 34 -17.38 11.32 1.08
C GLU A 34 -17.21 10.23 2.13
N ALA A 35 -17.31 8.95 1.73
CA ALA A 35 -17.16 7.82 2.63
C ALA A 35 -15.75 7.77 3.24
N VAL A 36 -14.71 7.99 2.41
CA VAL A 36 -13.30 8.00 2.87
C VAL A 36 -13.02 9.20 3.77
N GLN A 37 -13.61 10.36 3.48
CA GLN A 37 -13.48 11.55 4.34
C GLN A 37 -14.14 11.32 5.70
N GLN A 38 -15.35 10.76 5.72
CA GLN A 38 -16.08 10.47 6.95
C GLN A 38 -15.37 9.44 7.82
N THR A 39 -14.92 8.34 7.21
CA THR A 39 -14.16 7.29 7.91
C THR A 39 -12.82 7.85 8.42
N GLY A 40 -12.13 8.65 7.58
CA GLY A 40 -10.89 9.33 7.95
C GLY A 40 -11.08 10.27 9.15
N ALA A 41 -12.13 11.08 9.15
CA ALA A 41 -12.44 11.98 10.26
C ALA A 41 -12.67 11.21 11.58
N THR A 42 -13.36 10.08 11.50
CA THR A 42 -13.57 9.18 12.66
C THR A 42 -12.25 8.58 13.15
N TYR A 43 -11.40 8.10 12.23
CA TYR A 43 -10.09 7.52 12.55
C TYR A 43 -9.15 8.57 13.18
N LEU A 44 -9.10 9.77 12.60
CA LEU A 44 -8.24 10.86 13.08
C LEU A 44 -8.67 11.39 14.44
N ALA A 45 -9.97 11.31 14.78
CA ALA A 45 -10.52 11.79 16.06
C ALA A 45 -10.06 13.22 16.40
N GLY A 46 -9.94 14.10 15.40
CA GLY A 46 -9.48 15.49 15.53
C GLY A 46 -7.97 15.67 15.43
N ALA A 47 -7.18 14.61 15.23
CA ALA A 47 -5.74 14.76 14.97
C ALA A 47 -5.48 15.43 13.61
N ASP A 48 -4.40 16.20 13.54
CA ASP A 48 -3.96 16.82 12.30
C ASP A 48 -3.48 15.74 11.29
N PRO A 49 -4.07 15.66 10.09
CA PRO A 49 -3.63 14.72 9.06
C PRO A 49 -2.21 15.00 8.53
N HIS A 50 -1.67 16.20 8.76
CA HIS A 50 -0.32 16.59 8.33
C HIS A 50 0.77 16.08 9.28
N GLN A 51 0.68 14.81 9.65
CA GLN A 51 1.67 14.11 10.44
C GLN A 51 2.26 12.93 9.65
N PRO A 52 3.60 12.69 9.74
CA PRO A 52 4.26 11.61 9.00
C PRO A 52 3.65 10.21 9.23
N LEU A 53 3.15 9.95 10.43
CA LEU A 53 2.53 8.66 10.77
C LEU A 53 1.11 8.50 10.22
N LEU A 54 0.42 9.61 9.91
CA LEU A 54 -0.94 9.60 9.37
C LEU A 54 -0.97 9.76 7.85
N SER A 55 0.07 10.38 7.30
CA SER A 55 0.22 10.61 5.86
C SER A 55 1.62 10.23 5.35
N PRO A 56 2.04 8.96 5.56
CA PRO A 56 3.41 8.55 5.22
C PRO A 56 3.72 8.67 3.73
N ALA A 57 2.74 8.51 2.83
CA ALA A 57 2.96 8.64 1.40
C ALA A 57 3.40 10.04 0.95
N VAL A 58 3.17 11.06 1.78
CA VAL A 58 3.51 12.47 1.46
C VAL A 58 4.47 13.10 2.45
N LEU A 59 4.53 12.65 3.69
CA LEU A 59 5.24 13.36 4.77
C LEU A 59 6.33 12.52 5.46
N ALA A 60 6.28 11.17 5.40
CA ALA A 60 7.28 10.37 6.09
C ALA A 60 8.64 10.41 5.40
N ASP A 61 9.70 10.25 6.17
CA ASP A 61 11.01 9.81 5.70
C ASP A 61 11.07 8.28 5.82
N PRO A 62 11.02 7.54 4.71
CA PRO A 62 11.03 6.08 4.76
C PRO A 62 12.45 5.50 4.85
N THR A 63 13.48 6.31 5.06
CA THR A 63 14.86 5.82 5.21
C THR A 63 14.92 4.73 6.28
N GLY A 64 15.46 3.59 5.92
CA GLY A 64 15.57 2.44 6.83
C GLY A 64 14.27 1.63 7.01
N PHE A 65 13.20 1.93 6.26
CA PHE A 65 12.02 1.07 6.23
C PHE A 65 12.39 -0.32 5.73
N PRO A 66 11.74 -1.36 6.25
CA PRO A 66 11.91 -2.71 5.72
C PRO A 66 11.37 -2.81 4.29
N PRO A 67 11.77 -3.85 3.52
CA PRO A 67 11.22 -4.11 2.20
C PRO A 67 9.69 -4.07 2.21
N ILE A 68 9.10 -3.45 1.20
CA ILE A 68 7.65 -3.26 1.11
C ILE A 68 7.11 -3.68 -0.25
N LEU A 69 6.02 -4.45 -0.26
CA LEU A 69 5.17 -4.71 -1.41
C LEU A 69 3.86 -3.94 -1.22
N LEU A 70 3.53 -3.09 -2.17
CA LEU A 70 2.27 -2.36 -2.25
C LEU A 70 1.45 -2.93 -3.43
N GLN A 71 0.27 -3.49 -3.15
CA GLN A 71 -0.66 -3.95 -4.18
C GLN A 71 -1.90 -3.08 -4.21
N VAL A 72 -2.32 -2.64 -5.40
CA VAL A 72 -3.44 -1.73 -5.58
C VAL A 72 -4.12 -1.95 -6.94
N GLY A 73 -5.42 -1.72 -7.02
CA GLY A 73 -6.19 -1.76 -8.26
C GLY A 73 -6.20 -0.42 -8.99
N THR A 74 -6.42 -0.45 -10.31
CA THR A 74 -6.57 0.81 -11.07
C THR A 74 -7.91 1.51 -10.85
N ASN A 75 -8.93 0.80 -10.36
CA ASN A 75 -10.26 1.34 -10.12
C ASN A 75 -10.46 1.73 -8.64
N GLU A 76 -9.48 2.45 -8.10
CA GLU A 76 -9.48 2.89 -6.70
C GLU A 76 -9.20 4.39 -6.57
N ILE A 77 -9.97 5.08 -5.73
CA ILE A 77 -9.67 6.48 -5.36
C ILE A 77 -8.40 6.59 -4.50
N LEU A 78 -7.93 5.51 -3.87
CA LEU A 78 -6.71 5.47 -3.07
C LEU A 78 -5.47 4.99 -3.87
N LEU A 79 -5.55 4.90 -5.20
CA LEU A 79 -4.44 4.48 -6.06
C LEU A 79 -3.16 5.29 -5.78
N ASP A 80 -3.30 6.61 -5.65
CA ASP A 80 -2.14 7.49 -5.47
C ASP A 80 -1.48 7.37 -4.09
N ASP A 81 -2.16 6.86 -3.11
CA ASP A 81 -1.54 6.57 -1.81
C ASP A 81 -0.39 5.56 -1.98
N SER A 82 -0.63 4.51 -2.78
CA SER A 82 0.37 3.49 -3.09
C SER A 82 1.45 3.99 -4.05
N THR A 83 1.09 4.69 -5.13
CA THR A 83 2.06 5.17 -6.12
C THR A 83 3.02 6.19 -5.52
N ARG A 84 2.51 7.11 -4.69
CA ARG A 84 3.29 8.14 -4.00
C ARG A 84 4.20 7.53 -2.92
N MET A 85 3.68 6.56 -2.14
CA MET A 85 4.50 5.85 -1.16
C MET A 85 5.62 5.06 -1.82
N ALA A 86 5.35 4.36 -2.92
CA ALA A 86 6.37 3.62 -3.66
C ALA A 86 7.47 4.53 -4.20
N ALA A 87 7.11 5.66 -4.80
CA ALA A 87 8.06 6.66 -5.29
C ALA A 87 8.93 7.20 -4.16
N ARG A 88 8.31 7.53 -3.02
CA ARG A 88 9.00 8.06 -1.85
C ARG A 88 9.95 7.04 -1.22
N ALA A 89 9.51 5.80 -1.08
CA ALA A 89 10.32 4.70 -0.56
C ALA A 89 11.52 4.40 -1.47
N SER A 90 11.30 4.36 -2.78
CA SER A 90 12.36 4.17 -3.78
C SER A 90 13.40 5.29 -3.73
N ALA A 91 12.98 6.54 -3.63
CA ALA A 91 13.88 7.68 -3.51
C ALA A 91 14.74 7.65 -2.23
N ALA A 92 14.25 7.03 -1.17
CA ALA A 92 14.96 6.82 0.10
C ALA A 92 15.82 5.54 0.12
N GLY A 93 15.95 4.82 -1.00
CA GLY A 93 16.74 3.59 -1.11
C GLY A 93 16.09 2.36 -0.45
N VAL A 94 14.78 2.41 -0.18
CA VAL A 94 14.02 1.26 0.33
C VAL A 94 13.71 0.30 -0.83
N ASP A 95 13.84 -0.99 -0.56
CA ASP A 95 13.44 -2.05 -1.50
C ASP A 95 11.90 -2.12 -1.57
N VAL A 96 11.34 -1.60 -2.66
CA VAL A 96 9.89 -1.46 -2.85
C VAL A 96 9.45 -2.12 -4.16
N ILE A 97 8.34 -2.85 -4.08
CA ILE A 97 7.59 -3.32 -5.24
C ILE A 97 6.21 -2.66 -5.21
N LEU A 98 5.86 -1.98 -6.30
CA LEU A 98 4.51 -1.50 -6.56
C LEU A 98 3.86 -2.41 -7.61
N ASP A 99 2.82 -3.11 -7.20
CA ASP A 99 2.07 -4.06 -8.02
C ASP A 99 0.67 -3.50 -8.28
N ILE A 100 0.46 -2.97 -9.49
CA ILE A 100 -0.81 -2.37 -9.90
C ILE A 100 -1.54 -3.35 -10.81
N THR A 101 -2.73 -3.79 -10.41
CA THR A 101 -3.59 -4.65 -11.21
C THR A 101 -4.67 -3.84 -11.90
N ALA A 102 -4.83 -4.05 -13.23
CA ALA A 102 -5.82 -3.33 -14.02
C ALA A 102 -7.25 -3.78 -13.70
N ASP A 103 -8.18 -2.82 -13.77
CA ASP A 103 -9.64 -3.03 -13.72
C ASP A 103 -10.20 -3.75 -12.49
N VAL A 104 -9.45 -3.76 -11.39
CA VAL A 104 -9.89 -4.32 -10.12
C VAL A 104 -10.12 -3.23 -9.06
N PRO A 105 -11.05 -3.48 -8.11
CA PRO A 105 -11.43 -2.50 -7.09
C PRO A 105 -10.52 -2.54 -5.86
N HIS A 106 -10.84 -1.68 -4.89
CA HIS A 106 -10.19 -1.60 -3.59
C HIS A 106 -10.17 -2.95 -2.85
N VAL A 107 -8.97 -3.34 -2.39
CA VAL A 107 -8.72 -4.62 -1.68
C VAL A 107 -9.30 -5.82 -2.45
N PHE A 108 -9.07 -5.85 -3.77
CA PHE A 108 -9.56 -6.93 -4.64
C PHE A 108 -9.06 -8.32 -4.22
N GLN A 109 -7.97 -8.40 -3.46
CA GLN A 109 -7.45 -9.64 -2.87
C GLN A 109 -8.49 -10.34 -1.95
N SER A 110 -9.47 -9.61 -1.43
CA SER A 110 -10.56 -10.20 -0.65
C SER A 110 -11.50 -11.11 -1.45
N PHE A 111 -11.43 -11.02 -2.79
CA PHE A 111 -12.20 -11.87 -3.71
C PHE A 111 -11.44 -13.14 -4.13
N VAL A 112 -10.52 -13.62 -3.30
CA VAL A 112 -9.78 -14.88 -3.52
C VAL A 112 -10.73 -16.04 -3.79
N GLY A 113 -10.40 -16.86 -4.82
CA GLY A 113 -11.26 -17.94 -5.30
C GLY A 113 -12.47 -17.50 -6.14
N MET A 114 -12.63 -16.19 -6.37
CA MET A 114 -13.70 -15.62 -7.21
C MET A 114 -13.15 -14.80 -8.37
N LEU A 115 -11.97 -14.19 -8.18
CA LEU A 115 -11.24 -13.42 -9.19
C LEU A 115 -9.85 -14.00 -9.36
N ASP A 116 -9.48 -14.32 -10.60
CA ASP A 116 -8.14 -14.82 -10.93
C ASP A 116 -7.07 -13.79 -10.54
N GLU A 117 -7.34 -12.50 -10.73
CA GLU A 117 -6.45 -11.39 -10.34
C GLU A 117 -6.16 -11.37 -8.84
N ALA A 118 -7.15 -11.74 -8.01
CA ALA A 118 -6.98 -11.82 -6.56
C ALA A 118 -6.05 -12.98 -6.18
N ASP A 119 -6.25 -14.15 -6.77
CA ASP A 119 -5.43 -15.33 -6.54
C ASP A 119 -3.98 -15.07 -6.99
N GLU A 120 -3.78 -14.51 -8.17
CA GLU A 120 -2.47 -14.15 -8.70
C GLU A 120 -1.77 -13.10 -7.83
N ALA A 121 -2.48 -12.08 -7.35
CA ALA A 121 -1.90 -11.06 -6.47
C ALA A 121 -1.44 -11.66 -5.13
N LEU A 122 -2.23 -12.57 -4.55
CA LEU A 122 -1.85 -13.27 -3.33
C LEU A 122 -0.63 -14.19 -3.54
N ASP A 123 -0.54 -14.86 -4.69
CA ASP A 123 0.63 -15.67 -5.05
C ASP A 123 1.90 -14.81 -5.15
N ARG A 124 1.81 -13.61 -5.77
CA ARG A 124 2.92 -12.66 -5.82
C ARG A 124 3.31 -12.17 -4.42
N ALA A 125 2.34 -11.87 -3.57
CA ALA A 125 2.60 -11.48 -2.17
C ALA A 125 3.29 -12.61 -1.38
N ALA A 126 2.83 -13.84 -1.53
CA ALA A 126 3.42 -15.00 -0.90
C ALA A 126 4.86 -15.25 -1.39
N LEU A 127 5.13 -15.07 -2.68
CA LEU A 127 6.47 -15.17 -3.25
C LEU A 127 7.40 -14.10 -2.67
N PHE A 128 6.95 -12.85 -2.62
CA PHE A 128 7.71 -11.74 -2.02
C PHE A 128 8.10 -12.05 -0.57
N LEU A 129 7.15 -12.49 0.24
CA LEU A 129 7.38 -12.86 1.64
C LEU A 129 8.40 -13.99 1.77
N ARG A 130 8.23 -15.07 0.99
CA ARG A 130 9.17 -16.22 1.02
C ARG A 130 10.60 -15.81 0.69
N GLN A 131 10.78 -14.99 -0.36
CA GLN A 131 12.11 -14.54 -0.79
C GLN A 131 12.80 -13.69 0.28
N ARG A 132 12.05 -12.80 0.94
CA ARG A 132 12.64 -11.90 1.95
C ARG A 132 12.92 -12.61 3.27
N ILE A 133 12.04 -13.48 3.73
CA ILE A 133 12.23 -14.26 4.96
C ILE A 133 13.39 -15.24 4.80
N SER A 134 13.51 -15.93 3.65
CA SER A 134 14.60 -16.88 3.40
C SER A 134 15.97 -16.20 3.29
N ALA A 135 16.04 -15.03 2.66
CA ALA A 135 17.29 -14.26 2.55
C ALA A 135 17.81 -13.83 3.92
N GLN A 136 16.92 -13.48 4.84
CA GLN A 136 17.26 -13.09 6.21
C GLN A 136 17.80 -14.26 7.04
N SER A 137 17.26 -15.46 6.85
CA SER A 137 17.74 -16.67 7.52
C SER A 137 19.15 -17.02 7.12
N ALA A 138 19.52 -16.86 5.84
CA ALA A 138 20.84 -17.15 5.31
C ALA A 138 21.93 -16.20 5.86
N VAL A 139 21.61 -14.92 6.05
CA VAL A 139 22.55 -13.92 6.63
C VAL A 139 22.89 -14.24 8.09
N HIS A 140 21.92 -14.71 8.88
CA HIS A 140 22.13 -15.08 10.28
C HIS A 140 22.96 -16.36 10.46
N THR A 141 22.94 -17.28 9.48
CA THR A 141 23.70 -18.53 9.52
C THR A 141 25.18 -18.30 9.18
N ASN A 142 25.51 -17.31 8.34
CA ASN A 142 26.88 -16.98 7.94
C ASN A 142 27.60 -16.03 8.93
N ALA A 143 26.93 -15.53 9.94
CA ALA A 143 27.50 -14.61 10.94
C ALA A 143 27.92 -15.31 12.26
N ARG A 144 27.96 -16.63 12.26
CA ARG A 144 28.50 -17.48 13.34
C ARG A 144 29.72 -18.20 12.82
#